data_05b3de47ff1c34104d19de6af17b8492
#
_entry.id   05b3de47ff1c34104d19de6af17b8492
#
_cell.length_a   1.000
_cell.length_b   1.000
_cell.length_c   1.000
_cell.angle_alpha   90.00
_cell.angle_beta   90.00
_cell.angle_gamma   90.00
#
_symmetry.space_group_name_H-M   'P 1'
#
loop_
_entity.id
_entity.type
_entity.pdbx_description
1 polymer ?
#
loop_
_entity_poly.entity_id
_entity_poly.type
_entity_poly.pdbx_seq_one_letter_code
_entity_poly.pdbx_strand_id
1 'polypeptide(L)'
;MRSFLDLGRASLTLAALLLQVGCATATRGTAVRSSVAITPLGEHAQAALPKNVLTRADSAYQAGAYTLATSLYEAIVSQDPSPASIAIFRLATLRSWDNRLDEAVALYRRYINQEPRDAEGRLALARTLAWGGHYANAIAIYDSLIAARQRYRDAVLDRAQTLAWSGRLDEALATYKTWLHEHSPDRDASIAYARALAWNGQLDEAESMYTQLAKTGNAAAKKGLARLIGWRGELERSERTWRQVLDTDPNDPEALTGLAQILTWQGRQTDAETALQLALRVNPSYGDARTLLRWVQADLGPSVTITGLSINDSDDNRSTTLSVDYTARAWWNGAIGGRYAERSANFAAIDSRADAASVFARWQPASSSWQLRAEGGATRHSSTLAPSPVPQRTIGSGALRVSGNVGRSLTIGVSGARAAFDETALLIAHGVVSSDVTGEAAMALPARFTLSGAASRARLTGGTRENARDAFSSTLRWTHSRNWSLAVGGRQFGYDTTSADGYFAPRRYTLVEAGGRGHIGGNLGWNADADVGIGGQSIELFGSSSGLRLAERVAMSLGYRFDPAREISASGGYANVAAPGQSTGSEYKWYTFSLRARLGF
;
A
#
# COMPACT_ATOMS: atom_id res chain seq x y z
N MET A 1 5.03 15.36 -32.48
CA MET A 1 3.62 15.60 -32.05
C MET A 1 2.61 14.62 -32.65
N ARG A 2 2.70 14.22 -33.92
CA ARG A 2 1.78 13.21 -34.52
C ARG A 2 1.92 11.81 -33.89
N SER A 3 3.12 11.34 -33.59
CA SER A 3 3.37 10.03 -32.94
C SER A 3 2.83 9.95 -31.50
N PHE A 4 2.73 11.08 -30.77
CA PHE A 4 2.13 11.14 -29.45
C PHE A 4 0.60 10.96 -29.47
N LEU A 5 -0.05 11.46 -30.53
CA LEU A 5 -1.49 11.33 -30.68
C LEU A 5 -1.91 9.90 -31.10
N ASP A 6 -1.07 9.19 -31.82
CA ASP A 6 -1.34 7.81 -32.24
C ASP A 6 -1.13 6.80 -31.09
N LEU A 7 -0.12 7.00 -30.24
CA LEU A 7 0.06 6.21 -29.00
C LEU A 7 -1.06 6.47 -27.98
N GLY A 8 -1.46 7.73 -27.82
CA GLY A 8 -2.60 8.09 -26.96
C GLY A 8 -3.91 7.47 -27.44
N ARG A 9 -4.12 7.36 -28.76
CA ARG A 9 -5.32 6.73 -29.33
C ARG A 9 -5.30 5.21 -29.19
N ALA A 10 -4.19 4.52 -29.44
CA ALA A 10 -4.05 3.08 -29.25
C ALA A 10 -4.19 2.69 -27.77
N SER A 11 -3.56 3.44 -26.87
CA SER A 11 -3.63 3.19 -25.42
C SER A 11 -5.01 3.50 -24.85
N LEU A 12 -5.69 4.57 -25.30
CA LEU A 12 -7.06 4.91 -24.91
C LEU A 12 -8.08 3.89 -25.46
N THR A 13 -7.86 3.37 -26.67
CA THR A 13 -8.74 2.34 -27.24
C THR A 13 -8.58 1.01 -26.49
N LEU A 14 -7.35 0.65 -26.07
CA LEU A 14 -7.09 -0.54 -25.28
C LEU A 14 -7.64 -0.40 -23.86
N ALA A 15 -7.50 0.76 -23.23
CA ALA A 15 -8.07 1.06 -21.93
C ALA A 15 -9.62 1.07 -21.97
N ALA A 16 -10.23 1.59 -23.04
CA ALA A 16 -11.67 1.56 -23.26
C ALA A 16 -12.20 0.14 -23.51
N LEU A 17 -11.44 -0.69 -24.27
CA LEU A 17 -11.79 -2.10 -24.49
C LEU A 17 -11.70 -2.91 -23.17
N LEU A 18 -10.68 -2.67 -22.36
CA LEU A 18 -10.51 -3.34 -21.07
C LEU A 18 -11.57 -2.91 -20.03
N LEU A 19 -12.00 -1.66 -20.05
CA LEU A 19 -13.14 -1.20 -19.26
C LEU A 19 -14.46 -1.86 -19.68
N GLN A 20 -14.66 -2.11 -20.97
CA GLN A 20 -15.83 -2.83 -21.47
C GLN A 20 -15.80 -4.33 -21.10
N VAL A 21 -14.64 -4.98 -21.13
CA VAL A 21 -14.48 -6.37 -20.69
C VAL A 21 -14.63 -6.48 -19.16
N GLY A 22 -14.13 -5.54 -18.39
CA GLY A 22 -14.31 -5.48 -16.93
C GLY A 22 -15.77 -5.29 -16.49
N CYS A 23 -16.56 -4.51 -17.25
CA CYS A 23 -18.01 -4.39 -17.02
C CYS A 23 -18.79 -5.65 -17.44
N ALA A 24 -18.36 -6.37 -18.47
CA ALA A 24 -19.05 -7.56 -18.95
C ALA A 24 -18.84 -8.78 -18.04
N THR A 25 -17.72 -8.86 -17.32
CA THR A 25 -17.45 -9.96 -16.37
C THR A 25 -18.06 -9.73 -14.98
N ALA A 26 -18.30 -8.47 -14.59
CA ALA A 26 -18.98 -8.15 -13.34
C ALA A 26 -20.49 -8.51 -13.33
N THR A 27 -21.08 -8.77 -14.51
CA THR A 27 -22.50 -9.15 -14.63
C THR A 27 -22.75 -10.65 -14.67
N ARG A 28 -21.72 -11.51 -14.54
CA ARG A 28 -21.85 -13.00 -14.50
C ARG A 28 -21.40 -13.63 -13.19
N GLY A 29 -21.48 -12.93 -12.10
CA GLY A 29 -21.62 -13.55 -10.79
C GLY A 29 -23.07 -14.01 -10.65
N THR A 30 -23.34 -15.27 -10.97
CA THR A 30 -24.61 -15.93 -10.66
C THR A 30 -24.78 -15.95 -9.14
N ALA A 31 -25.33 -14.87 -8.60
CA ALA A 31 -26.09 -14.98 -7.38
C ALA A 31 -27.23 -15.96 -7.71
N VAL A 32 -27.17 -17.15 -7.17
CA VAL A 32 -28.35 -17.99 -7.01
C VAL A 32 -29.27 -17.21 -6.08
N ARG A 33 -30.00 -16.28 -6.64
CA ARG A 33 -31.22 -15.79 -6.03
C ARG A 33 -32.20 -16.96 -6.16
N SER A 34 -32.39 -17.68 -5.06
CA SER A 34 -33.67 -18.30 -4.84
C SER A 34 -34.72 -17.22 -5.06
N SER A 35 -35.31 -17.20 -6.22
CA SER A 35 -36.49 -16.43 -6.51
C SER A 35 -37.65 -17.08 -5.73
N VAL A 36 -37.69 -16.77 -4.43
CA VAL A 36 -38.98 -16.71 -3.76
C VAL A 36 -39.68 -15.54 -4.44
N ALA A 37 -40.65 -15.85 -5.28
CA ALA A 37 -41.57 -14.89 -5.87
C ALA A 37 -42.17 -14.08 -4.70
N ILE A 38 -41.69 -12.85 -4.52
CA ILE A 38 -42.38 -11.88 -3.67
C ILE A 38 -43.58 -11.46 -4.53
N THR A 39 -44.69 -12.16 -4.34
CA THR A 39 -46.00 -11.62 -4.71
C THR A 39 -46.11 -10.23 -4.08
N PRO A 40 -46.45 -9.16 -4.81
CA PRO A 40 -46.73 -7.87 -4.17
C PRO A 40 -47.88 -8.14 -3.20
N LEU A 41 -47.57 -8.10 -1.91
CA LEU A 41 -48.55 -8.10 -0.85
C LEU A 41 -49.40 -6.82 -1.05
N GLY A 42 -50.63 -7.05 -1.50
CA GLY A 42 -51.68 -6.07 -1.48
C GLY A 42 -51.78 -5.45 -0.08
N GLU A 43 -52.33 -4.25 0.01
CA GLU A 43 -52.65 -3.49 1.21
C GLU A 43 -53.09 -4.41 2.35
N HIS A 44 -52.11 -4.91 3.13
CA HIS A 44 -52.42 -5.61 4.37
C HIS A 44 -52.68 -4.51 5.42
N ALA A 45 -53.93 -4.45 5.87
CA ALA A 45 -54.33 -3.81 7.10
C ALA A 45 -53.20 -3.98 8.13
N GLN A 46 -52.65 -2.88 8.67
CA GLN A 46 -51.63 -2.88 9.72
C GLN A 46 -52.21 -3.70 10.90
N ALA A 47 -51.80 -4.95 10.98
CA ALA A 47 -52.14 -5.80 12.12
C ALA A 47 -51.50 -5.16 13.35
N ALA A 48 -52.31 -4.80 14.33
CA ALA A 48 -51.83 -4.24 15.60
C ALA A 48 -50.75 -5.13 16.19
N LEU A 49 -49.62 -4.54 16.58
CA LEU A 49 -48.53 -5.28 17.19
C LEU A 49 -49.01 -6.09 18.39
N PRO A 50 -48.63 -7.36 18.53
CA PRO A 50 -48.96 -8.16 19.70
C PRO A 50 -48.48 -7.48 21.00
N LYS A 51 -49.30 -7.43 22.03
CA LYS A 51 -49.01 -6.79 23.34
C LYS A 51 -47.67 -7.17 23.98
N ASN A 52 -47.06 -8.29 23.54
CA ASN A 52 -45.81 -8.81 24.08
C ASN A 52 -44.58 -8.58 23.19
N VAL A 53 -44.70 -7.81 22.05
CA VAL A 53 -43.60 -7.64 21.10
C VAL A 53 -42.39 -6.96 21.75
N LEU A 54 -42.60 -5.93 22.55
CA LEU A 54 -41.51 -5.25 23.28
C LEU A 54 -40.78 -6.21 24.22
N THR A 55 -41.53 -7.02 25.00
CA THR A 55 -40.90 -8.01 25.89
C THR A 55 -40.10 -9.06 25.13
N ARG A 56 -40.59 -9.48 23.94
CA ARG A 56 -39.86 -10.42 23.08
C ARG A 56 -38.61 -9.77 22.50
N ALA A 57 -38.70 -8.51 22.05
CA ALA A 57 -37.55 -7.75 21.56
C ALA A 57 -36.47 -7.61 22.65
N ASP A 58 -36.89 -7.29 23.88
CA ASP A 58 -36.03 -7.18 25.05
C ASP A 58 -35.35 -8.50 25.40
N SER A 59 -36.10 -9.58 25.39
CA SER A 59 -35.56 -10.93 25.63
C SER A 59 -34.55 -11.34 24.56
N ALA A 60 -34.84 -11.06 23.28
CA ALA A 60 -33.92 -11.30 22.17
C ALA A 60 -32.63 -10.46 22.31
N TYR A 61 -32.75 -9.19 22.70
CA TYR A 61 -31.62 -8.30 22.95
C TYR A 61 -30.73 -8.83 24.07
N GLN A 62 -31.33 -9.21 25.20
CA GLN A 62 -30.61 -9.76 26.36
C GLN A 62 -29.95 -11.11 26.03
N ALA A 63 -30.59 -11.94 25.22
CA ALA A 63 -30.05 -13.21 24.77
C ALA A 63 -28.95 -13.08 23.69
N GLY A 64 -28.62 -11.85 23.24
CA GLY A 64 -27.64 -11.62 22.18
C GLY A 64 -28.15 -11.95 20.76
N ALA A 65 -29.45 -12.25 20.60
CA ALA A 65 -30.08 -12.51 19.31
C ALA A 65 -30.37 -11.18 18.59
N TYR A 66 -29.32 -10.42 18.27
CA TYR A 66 -29.42 -9.03 17.82
C TYR A 66 -30.17 -8.86 16.52
N THR A 67 -30.05 -9.78 15.55
CA THR A 67 -30.81 -9.73 14.31
C THR A 67 -32.31 -9.80 14.55
N LEU A 68 -32.75 -10.70 15.44
CA LEU A 68 -34.16 -10.82 15.82
C LEU A 68 -34.60 -9.58 16.63
N ALA A 69 -33.80 -9.12 17.59
CA ALA A 69 -34.07 -7.93 18.37
C ALA A 69 -34.25 -6.70 17.46
N THR A 70 -33.36 -6.54 16.47
CA THR A 70 -33.43 -5.44 15.50
C THR A 70 -34.76 -5.45 14.74
N SER A 71 -35.15 -6.59 14.17
CA SER A 71 -36.41 -6.70 13.39
C SER A 71 -37.64 -6.40 14.24
N LEU A 72 -37.64 -6.84 15.52
CA LEU A 72 -38.75 -6.59 16.44
C LEU A 72 -38.83 -5.12 16.86
N TYR A 73 -37.68 -4.50 17.19
CA TYR A 73 -37.67 -3.05 17.51
C TYR A 73 -38.00 -2.20 16.30
N GLU A 74 -37.60 -2.58 15.07
CA GLU A 74 -38.00 -1.88 13.85
C GLU A 74 -39.52 -1.91 13.67
N ALA A 75 -40.14 -3.08 13.86
CA ALA A 75 -41.59 -3.18 13.80
C ALA A 75 -42.28 -2.26 14.81
N ILE A 76 -41.78 -2.21 16.06
CA ILE A 76 -42.31 -1.31 17.10
C ILE A 76 -42.17 0.15 16.68
N VAL A 77 -40.94 0.57 16.29
CA VAL A 77 -40.62 1.97 16.01
C VAL A 77 -41.29 2.48 14.73
N SER A 78 -41.59 1.58 13.74
CA SER A 78 -42.25 1.95 12.48
C SER A 78 -43.77 1.92 12.54
N GLN A 79 -44.38 1.02 13.34
CA GLN A 79 -45.84 0.83 13.37
C GLN A 79 -46.52 1.58 14.51
N ASP A 80 -45.79 1.87 15.59
CA ASP A 80 -46.35 2.64 16.72
C ASP A 80 -46.05 4.15 16.52
N PRO A 81 -47.08 4.99 16.44
CA PRO A 81 -46.92 6.46 16.38
C PRO A 81 -46.20 7.03 17.60
N SER A 82 -46.32 6.38 18.75
CA SER A 82 -45.66 6.76 20.02
C SER A 82 -44.96 5.57 20.65
N PRO A 83 -43.90 5.05 20.00
CA PRO A 83 -43.21 3.86 20.49
C PRO A 83 -42.52 4.13 21.83
N ALA A 84 -42.39 3.08 22.65
CA ALA A 84 -41.70 3.17 23.90
C ALA A 84 -40.26 3.68 23.69
N SER A 85 -39.85 4.67 24.49
CA SER A 85 -38.53 5.32 24.37
C SER A 85 -37.37 4.31 24.41
N ILE A 86 -37.50 3.26 25.23
CA ILE A 86 -36.50 2.18 25.33
C ILE A 86 -36.34 1.41 24.00
N ALA A 87 -37.42 1.22 23.22
CA ALA A 87 -37.35 0.55 21.93
C ALA A 87 -36.54 1.39 20.92
N ILE A 88 -36.76 2.71 20.91
CA ILE A 88 -36.00 3.64 20.07
C ILE A 88 -34.52 3.63 20.46
N PHE A 89 -34.21 3.68 21.77
CA PHE A 89 -32.84 3.67 22.27
C PHE A 89 -32.09 2.39 21.87
N ARG A 90 -32.71 1.23 22.09
CA ARG A 90 -32.09 -0.07 21.76
C ARG A 90 -31.93 -0.26 20.25
N LEU A 91 -32.90 0.17 19.45
CA LEU A 91 -32.76 0.15 17.99
C LEU A 91 -31.61 1.05 17.53
N ALA A 92 -31.50 2.26 18.10
CA ALA A 92 -30.38 3.16 17.82
C ALA A 92 -29.03 2.52 18.17
N THR A 93 -28.95 1.84 19.31
CA THR A 93 -27.75 1.11 19.73
C THR A 93 -27.38 0.00 18.74
N LEU A 94 -28.36 -0.82 18.33
CA LEU A 94 -28.14 -1.88 17.36
C LEU A 94 -27.71 -1.33 15.99
N ARG A 95 -28.32 -0.22 15.53
CA ARG A 95 -27.90 0.47 14.30
C ARG A 95 -26.48 1.02 14.38
N SER A 96 -26.08 1.54 15.55
CA SER A 96 -24.71 2.02 15.74
C SER A 96 -23.68 0.87 15.69
N TRP A 97 -24.02 -0.30 16.24
CA TRP A 97 -23.17 -1.50 16.15
C TRP A 97 -23.07 -2.07 14.73
N ASP A 98 -24.15 -1.95 13.93
CA ASP A 98 -24.17 -2.32 12.51
C ASP A 98 -23.48 -1.29 11.60
N ASN A 99 -22.86 -0.25 12.18
CA ASN A 99 -22.24 0.88 11.46
C ASN A 99 -23.22 1.68 10.58
N ARG A 100 -24.52 1.63 10.89
CA ARG A 100 -25.58 2.47 10.27
C ARG A 100 -25.72 3.77 11.06
N LEU A 101 -24.64 4.56 11.08
CA LEU A 101 -24.47 5.66 12.03
C LEU A 101 -25.48 6.78 11.83
N ASP A 102 -25.85 7.13 10.59
CA ASP A 102 -26.84 8.18 10.30
C ASP A 102 -28.22 7.81 10.84
N GLU A 103 -28.62 6.55 10.68
CA GLU A 103 -29.88 6.05 11.21
C GLU A 103 -29.87 6.03 12.75
N ALA A 104 -28.77 5.59 13.33
CA ALA A 104 -28.59 5.60 14.80
C ALA A 104 -28.68 7.04 15.35
N VAL A 105 -28.05 8.01 14.71
CA VAL A 105 -28.13 9.44 15.08
C VAL A 105 -29.58 9.95 15.02
N ALA A 106 -30.32 9.60 13.94
CA ALA A 106 -31.73 10.01 13.83
C ALA A 106 -32.58 9.41 14.94
N LEU A 107 -32.38 8.12 15.27
CA LEU A 107 -33.10 7.44 16.33
C LEU A 107 -32.73 7.99 17.73
N TYR A 108 -31.46 8.23 18.01
CA TYR A 108 -31.04 8.85 19.28
C TYR A 108 -31.61 10.28 19.44
N ARG A 109 -31.67 11.07 18.37
CA ARG A 109 -32.33 12.38 18.42
C ARG A 109 -33.83 12.24 18.73
N ARG A 110 -34.53 11.27 18.11
CA ARG A 110 -35.93 10.97 18.41
C ARG A 110 -36.10 10.55 19.86
N TYR A 111 -35.19 9.70 20.39
CA TYR A 111 -35.19 9.30 21.79
C TYR A 111 -35.02 10.50 22.73
N ILE A 112 -34.05 11.37 22.50
CA ILE A 112 -33.76 12.54 23.35
C ILE A 112 -34.92 13.55 23.33
N ASN A 113 -35.69 13.63 22.24
CA ASN A 113 -36.90 14.45 22.21
C ASN A 113 -37.98 13.91 23.18
N GLN A 114 -38.04 12.62 23.41
CA GLN A 114 -38.93 12.00 24.41
C GLN A 114 -38.34 12.05 25.82
N GLU A 115 -37.04 11.85 25.95
CA GLU A 115 -36.31 11.76 27.24
C GLU A 115 -35.19 12.83 27.29
N PRO A 116 -35.52 14.13 27.32
CA PRO A 116 -34.53 15.21 27.18
C PRO A 116 -33.53 15.30 28.34
N ARG A 117 -33.87 14.72 29.49
CA ARG A 117 -33.02 14.71 30.71
C ARG A 117 -32.11 13.50 30.78
N ASP A 118 -32.30 12.51 29.91
CA ASP A 118 -31.48 11.30 29.96
C ASP A 118 -30.06 11.57 29.48
N ALA A 119 -29.11 11.50 30.40
CA ALA A 119 -27.69 11.72 30.12
C ALA A 119 -27.08 10.56 29.34
N GLU A 120 -27.58 9.31 29.50
CA GLU A 120 -27.12 8.16 28.76
C GLU A 120 -27.43 8.28 27.26
N GLY A 121 -28.66 8.67 26.91
CA GLY A 121 -29.05 8.88 25.53
C GLY A 121 -28.23 9.98 24.85
N ARG A 122 -27.97 11.08 25.58
CA ARG A 122 -27.11 12.15 25.06
C ARG A 122 -25.66 11.70 24.88
N LEU A 123 -25.12 10.90 25.81
CA LEU A 123 -23.78 10.31 25.71
C LEU A 123 -23.70 9.36 24.50
N ALA A 124 -24.69 8.49 24.31
CA ALA A 124 -24.77 7.57 23.18
C ALA A 124 -24.86 8.31 21.83
N LEU A 125 -25.66 9.40 21.75
CA LEU A 125 -25.69 10.26 20.57
C LEU A 125 -24.32 10.87 20.28
N ALA A 126 -23.62 11.40 21.29
CA ALA A 126 -22.32 12.02 21.12
C ALA A 126 -21.27 11.01 20.63
N ARG A 127 -21.26 9.80 21.19
CA ARG A 127 -20.39 8.69 20.72
C ARG A 127 -20.66 8.33 19.26
N THR A 128 -21.95 8.20 18.89
CA THR A 128 -22.34 7.86 17.52
C THR A 128 -21.95 8.95 16.52
N LEU A 129 -22.14 10.23 16.88
CA LEU A 129 -21.68 11.37 16.08
C LEU A 129 -20.16 11.38 15.91
N ALA A 130 -19.42 11.07 16.98
CA ALA A 130 -17.95 10.97 16.91
C ALA A 130 -17.50 9.84 16.00
N TRP A 131 -18.13 8.66 16.05
CA TRP A 131 -17.86 7.55 15.13
C TRP A 131 -18.20 7.87 13.68
N GLY A 132 -19.23 8.70 13.44
CA GLY A 132 -19.60 9.21 12.12
C GLY A 132 -18.74 10.38 11.62
N GLY A 133 -17.71 10.80 12.39
CA GLY A 133 -16.83 11.91 11.99
C GLY A 133 -17.42 13.30 12.27
N HIS A 134 -18.61 13.40 12.90
CA HIS A 134 -19.25 14.67 13.26
C HIS A 134 -18.70 15.22 14.58
N TYR A 135 -17.36 15.38 14.64
CA TYR A 135 -16.61 15.68 15.88
C TYR A 135 -17.09 16.94 16.59
N ALA A 136 -17.35 18.04 15.86
CA ALA A 136 -17.78 19.29 16.47
C ALA A 136 -19.10 19.13 17.22
N ASN A 137 -20.09 18.42 16.63
CA ASN A 137 -21.37 18.17 17.25
C ASN A 137 -21.25 17.25 18.48
N ALA A 138 -20.40 16.22 18.40
CA ALA A 138 -20.12 15.34 19.52
C ALA A 138 -19.50 16.10 20.71
N ILE A 139 -18.48 16.92 20.44
CA ILE A 139 -17.80 17.74 21.45
C ILE A 139 -18.78 18.67 22.16
N ALA A 140 -19.67 19.33 21.43
CA ALA A 140 -20.68 20.22 22.03
C ALA A 140 -21.60 19.49 23.00
N ILE A 141 -22.00 18.24 22.70
CA ILE A 141 -22.82 17.44 23.60
C ILE A 141 -22.00 17.03 24.84
N TYR A 142 -20.75 16.58 24.67
CA TYR A 142 -19.88 16.27 25.79
C TYR A 142 -19.65 17.47 26.70
N ASP A 143 -19.42 18.67 26.14
CA ASP A 143 -19.25 19.91 26.90
C ASP A 143 -20.50 20.19 27.78
N SER A 144 -21.70 19.97 27.24
CA SER A 144 -22.95 20.14 27.97
C SER A 144 -23.10 19.13 29.13
N LEU A 145 -22.70 17.86 28.91
CA LEU A 145 -22.72 16.82 29.94
C LEU A 145 -21.70 17.10 31.04
N ILE A 146 -20.50 17.57 30.67
CA ILE A 146 -19.44 17.95 31.60
C ILE A 146 -19.88 19.12 32.47
N ALA A 147 -20.46 20.17 31.87
CA ALA A 147 -20.96 21.34 32.58
C ALA A 147 -22.07 20.96 33.57
N ALA A 148 -22.94 20.03 33.19
CA ALA A 148 -24.00 19.52 34.06
C ALA A 148 -23.51 18.44 35.06
N ARG A 149 -22.25 18.06 35.07
CA ARG A 149 -21.65 16.95 35.84
C ARG A 149 -22.40 15.61 35.66
N GLN A 150 -22.96 15.41 34.48
CA GLN A 150 -23.68 14.18 34.14
C GLN A 150 -22.75 13.25 33.34
N ARG A 151 -22.71 11.95 33.73
CA ARG A 151 -21.78 10.98 33.12
C ARG A 151 -20.35 11.54 33.01
N TYR A 152 -19.92 12.28 34.04
CA TYR A 152 -18.78 13.19 34.00
C TYR A 152 -17.49 12.51 33.53
N ARG A 153 -17.13 11.33 34.11
CA ARG A 153 -15.96 10.57 33.68
C ARG A 153 -16.02 10.23 32.19
N ASP A 154 -17.12 9.62 31.78
CA ASP A 154 -17.29 9.15 30.40
C ASP A 154 -17.28 10.34 29.43
N ALA A 155 -17.99 11.41 29.75
CA ALA A 155 -18.04 12.61 28.91
C ALA A 155 -16.67 13.28 28.74
N VAL A 156 -15.84 13.38 29.80
CA VAL A 156 -14.50 13.95 29.74
C VAL A 156 -13.57 13.08 28.88
N LEU A 157 -13.57 11.75 29.12
CA LEU A 157 -12.68 10.84 28.41
C LEU A 157 -13.08 10.65 26.93
N ASP A 158 -14.38 10.54 26.65
CA ASP A 158 -14.89 10.43 25.27
C ASP A 158 -14.69 11.74 24.48
N ARG A 159 -14.82 12.90 25.14
CA ARG A 159 -14.44 14.19 24.56
C ARG A 159 -12.96 14.24 24.17
N ALA A 160 -12.07 13.83 25.09
CA ALA A 160 -10.64 13.78 24.82
C ALA A 160 -10.32 12.82 23.66
N GLN A 161 -10.95 11.65 23.61
CA GLN A 161 -10.83 10.73 22.48
C GLN A 161 -11.31 11.34 21.17
N THR A 162 -12.44 12.06 21.20
CA THR A 162 -13.01 12.74 20.02
C THR A 162 -12.10 13.88 19.53
N LEU A 163 -11.49 14.64 20.45
CA LEU A 163 -10.46 15.63 20.13
C LEU A 163 -9.28 14.98 19.41
N ALA A 164 -8.81 13.83 19.92
CA ALA A 164 -7.71 13.11 19.27
C ALA A 164 -8.09 12.63 17.85
N TRP A 165 -9.30 12.13 17.64
CA TRP A 165 -9.80 11.73 16.30
C TRP A 165 -9.96 12.91 15.34
N SER A 166 -10.29 14.09 15.86
CA SER A 166 -10.38 15.32 15.05
C SER A 166 -9.02 15.96 14.74
N GLY A 167 -7.91 15.37 15.19
CA GLY A 167 -6.57 15.91 15.03
C GLY A 167 -6.14 16.96 16.07
N ARG A 168 -7.00 17.29 17.03
CA ARG A 168 -6.71 18.24 18.14
C ARG A 168 -5.95 17.53 19.26
N LEU A 169 -4.78 16.95 18.92
CA LEU A 169 -4.04 16.05 19.81
C LEU A 169 -3.53 16.74 21.07
N ASP A 170 -3.07 17.98 20.98
CA ASP A 170 -2.55 18.71 22.16
C ASP A 170 -3.64 18.93 23.21
N GLU A 171 -4.87 19.25 22.78
CA GLU A 171 -6.01 19.44 23.69
C GLU A 171 -6.45 18.09 24.30
N ALA A 172 -6.43 17.02 23.51
CA ALA A 172 -6.70 15.68 24.02
C ALA A 172 -5.68 15.27 25.09
N LEU A 173 -4.39 15.47 24.82
CA LEU A 173 -3.31 15.17 25.76
C LEU A 173 -3.43 16.00 27.06
N ALA A 174 -3.70 17.29 26.95
CA ALA A 174 -3.94 18.14 28.12
C ALA A 174 -5.11 17.62 28.96
N THR A 175 -6.22 17.23 28.32
CA THR A 175 -7.40 16.70 29.01
C THR A 175 -7.08 15.39 29.74
N TYR A 176 -6.41 14.44 29.08
CA TYR A 176 -6.01 13.18 29.73
C TYR A 176 -5.03 13.39 30.88
N LYS A 177 -4.04 14.30 30.70
CA LYS A 177 -3.06 14.62 31.72
C LYS A 177 -3.71 15.21 32.98
N THR A 178 -4.64 16.16 32.82
CA THR A 178 -5.39 16.75 33.93
C THR A 178 -6.23 15.70 34.62
N TRP A 179 -6.96 14.87 33.85
CA TRP A 179 -7.77 13.78 34.39
C TRP A 179 -6.95 12.81 35.25
N LEU A 180 -5.82 12.34 34.72
CA LEU A 180 -4.96 11.39 35.41
C LEU A 180 -4.26 11.99 36.65
N HIS A 181 -4.02 13.29 36.66
CA HIS A 181 -3.51 13.96 37.83
C HIS A 181 -4.54 13.97 39.00
N GLU A 182 -5.82 14.16 38.66
CA GLU A 182 -6.91 14.25 39.66
C GLU A 182 -7.50 12.89 40.06
N HIS A 183 -7.46 11.89 39.17
CA HIS A 183 -8.19 10.63 39.28
C HIS A 183 -7.30 9.38 39.08
N SER A 184 -6.01 9.46 39.43
CA SER A 184 -5.12 8.27 39.38
C SER A 184 -5.39 7.30 40.56
N PRO A 185 -5.37 5.97 40.30
CA PRO A 185 -5.11 5.31 39.00
C PRO A 185 -6.39 5.08 38.18
N ASP A 186 -6.44 5.62 36.96
CA ASP A 186 -7.46 5.28 35.98
C ASP A 186 -6.78 4.57 34.80
N ARG A 187 -6.93 3.24 34.71
CA ARG A 187 -6.26 2.40 33.71
C ARG A 187 -6.72 2.70 32.28
N ASP A 188 -8.03 2.91 32.09
CA ASP A 188 -8.59 3.16 30.76
C ASP A 188 -8.12 4.51 30.23
N ALA A 189 -8.15 5.54 31.08
CA ALA A 189 -7.62 6.85 30.75
C ALA A 189 -6.12 6.81 30.46
N SER A 190 -5.33 6.02 31.20
CA SER A 190 -3.89 5.84 30.96
C SER A 190 -3.61 5.18 29.62
N ILE A 191 -4.40 4.17 29.20
CA ILE A 191 -4.29 3.54 27.88
C ILE A 191 -4.67 4.51 26.76
N ALA A 192 -5.75 5.29 26.97
CA ALA A 192 -6.18 6.29 25.99
C ALA A 192 -5.16 7.43 25.85
N TYR A 193 -4.56 7.86 26.95
CA TYR A 193 -3.48 8.84 26.95
C TYR A 193 -2.24 8.32 26.21
N ALA A 194 -1.79 7.09 26.49
CA ALA A 194 -0.67 6.47 25.79
C ALA A 194 -0.93 6.37 24.28
N ARG A 195 -2.17 6.10 23.86
CA ARG A 195 -2.57 6.08 22.45
C ARG A 195 -2.52 7.46 21.83
N ALA A 196 -3.00 8.48 22.51
CA ALA A 196 -2.95 9.87 22.06
C ALA A 196 -1.50 10.37 21.93
N LEU A 197 -0.61 10.02 22.87
CA LEU A 197 0.84 10.28 22.78
C LEU A 197 1.44 9.65 21.52
N ALA A 198 1.10 8.40 21.24
CA ALA A 198 1.57 7.71 20.04
C ALA A 198 1.11 8.40 18.75
N TRP A 199 -0.12 8.86 18.68
CA TRP A 199 -0.65 9.61 17.54
C TRP A 199 -0.01 11.00 17.40
N ASN A 200 0.37 11.62 18.52
CA ASN A 200 1.09 12.90 18.54
C ASN A 200 2.61 12.76 18.27
N GLY A 201 3.09 11.54 17.98
CA GLY A 201 4.50 11.28 17.69
C GLY A 201 5.41 11.16 18.92
N GLN A 202 4.87 11.26 20.14
CA GLN A 202 5.59 11.08 21.41
C GLN A 202 5.75 9.59 21.73
N LEU A 203 6.45 8.88 20.82
CA LEU A 203 6.49 7.41 20.80
C LEU A 203 7.20 6.82 22.01
N ASP A 204 8.24 7.47 22.54
CA ASP A 204 9.01 6.94 23.67
C ASP A 204 8.21 7.02 24.98
N GLU A 205 7.48 8.09 25.20
CA GLU A 205 6.60 8.25 26.34
C GLU A 205 5.43 7.27 26.27
N ALA A 206 4.81 7.13 25.10
CA ALA A 206 3.75 6.16 24.86
C ALA A 206 4.23 4.72 25.13
N GLU A 207 5.44 4.36 24.67
CA GLU A 207 6.02 3.04 24.89
C GLU A 207 6.26 2.77 26.39
N SER A 208 6.80 3.75 27.09
CA SER A 208 7.01 3.66 28.54
C SER A 208 5.70 3.37 29.27
N MET A 209 4.64 4.14 28.99
CA MET A 209 3.33 3.96 29.60
C MET A 209 2.70 2.60 29.25
N TYR A 210 2.68 2.22 27.99
CA TYR A 210 2.17 0.90 27.61
C TYR A 210 2.96 -0.23 28.27
N THR A 211 4.28 -0.11 28.37
CA THR A 211 5.12 -1.11 29.02
C THR A 211 4.80 -1.26 30.50
N GLN A 212 4.61 -0.15 31.22
CA GLN A 212 4.21 -0.19 32.62
C GLN A 212 2.84 -0.84 32.83
N LEU A 213 1.85 -0.44 32.01
CA LEU A 213 0.51 -1.01 32.06
C LEU A 213 0.48 -2.48 31.64
N ALA A 214 1.29 -2.89 30.67
CA ALA A 214 1.39 -4.28 30.23
C ALA A 214 1.98 -5.22 31.32
N LYS A 215 2.90 -4.71 32.17
CA LYS A 215 3.45 -5.46 33.31
C LYS A 215 2.39 -5.86 34.33
N THR A 216 1.30 -5.11 34.41
CA THR A 216 0.15 -5.44 35.30
C THR A 216 -0.80 -6.48 34.70
N GLY A 217 -0.45 -7.09 33.57
CA GLY A 217 -1.29 -8.08 32.87
C GLY A 217 -2.38 -7.49 31.98
N ASN A 218 -2.40 -6.16 31.78
CA ASN A 218 -3.44 -5.51 30.97
C ASN A 218 -3.31 -5.86 29.48
N ALA A 219 -4.28 -6.61 28.95
CA ALA A 219 -4.30 -7.05 27.56
C ALA A 219 -4.39 -5.87 26.56
N ALA A 220 -5.20 -4.85 26.86
CA ALA A 220 -5.35 -3.68 25.99
C ALA A 220 -4.04 -2.88 25.90
N ALA A 221 -3.30 -2.76 26.99
CA ALA A 221 -1.98 -2.14 26.99
C ALA A 221 -0.95 -2.96 26.19
N LYS A 222 -0.97 -4.30 26.33
CA LYS A 222 -0.11 -5.18 25.50
C LYS A 222 -0.42 -5.02 24.01
N LYS A 223 -1.70 -4.96 23.61
CA LYS A 223 -2.13 -4.70 22.23
C LYS A 223 -1.69 -3.32 21.74
N GLY A 224 -1.83 -2.29 22.57
CA GLY A 224 -1.33 -0.94 22.30
C GLY A 224 0.18 -0.90 22.09
N LEU A 225 0.93 -1.58 22.97
CA LEU A 225 2.39 -1.71 22.86
C LEU A 225 2.81 -2.41 21.58
N ALA A 226 2.18 -3.54 21.24
CA ALA A 226 2.48 -4.30 20.02
C ALA A 226 2.26 -3.44 18.77
N ARG A 227 1.16 -2.69 18.71
CA ARG A 227 0.85 -1.77 17.60
C ARG A 227 1.88 -0.65 17.50
N LEU A 228 2.24 -0.03 18.62
CA LEU A 228 3.24 1.05 18.67
C LEU A 228 4.61 0.58 18.17
N ILE A 229 5.08 -0.58 18.64
CA ILE A 229 6.35 -1.19 18.21
C ILE A 229 6.33 -1.46 16.69
N GLY A 230 5.20 -1.94 16.16
CA GLY A 230 5.01 -2.13 14.72
C GLY A 230 5.11 -0.82 13.92
N TRP A 231 4.53 0.28 14.41
CA TRP A 231 4.65 1.60 13.80
C TRP A 231 6.07 2.16 13.83
N ARG A 232 6.87 1.75 14.81
CA ARG A 232 8.32 2.06 14.87
C ARG A 232 9.15 1.25 13.87
N GLY A 233 8.56 0.28 13.18
CA GLY A 233 9.24 -0.61 12.24
C GLY A 233 9.94 -1.81 12.90
N GLU A 234 9.80 -2.01 14.21
CA GLU A 234 10.37 -3.14 14.95
C GLU A 234 9.48 -4.39 14.79
N LEU A 235 9.34 -4.87 13.53
CA LEU A 235 8.30 -5.83 13.15
C LEU A 235 8.40 -7.15 13.89
N GLU A 236 9.61 -7.71 14.11
CA GLU A 236 9.76 -8.97 14.84
C GLU A 236 9.44 -8.84 16.33
N ARG A 237 9.73 -7.68 16.93
CA ARG A 237 9.37 -7.41 18.33
C ARG A 237 7.86 -7.25 18.45
N SER A 238 7.22 -6.57 17.50
CA SER A 238 5.77 -6.43 17.44
C SER A 238 5.09 -7.79 17.24
N GLU A 239 5.57 -8.63 16.33
CA GLU A 239 5.06 -9.99 16.10
C GLU A 239 5.09 -10.82 17.39
N ARG A 240 6.23 -10.83 18.10
CA ARG A 240 6.34 -11.54 19.39
C ARG A 240 5.35 -11.01 20.42
N THR A 241 5.16 -9.69 20.47
CA THR A 241 4.23 -9.09 21.43
C THR A 241 2.78 -9.43 21.10
N TRP A 242 2.39 -9.46 19.82
CA TRP A 242 1.06 -9.93 19.40
C TRP A 242 0.85 -11.41 19.72
N ARG A 243 1.85 -12.26 19.51
CA ARG A 243 1.78 -13.68 19.87
C ARG A 243 1.62 -13.88 21.38
N GLN A 244 2.30 -13.09 22.21
CA GLN A 244 2.10 -13.11 23.67
C GLN A 244 0.67 -12.71 24.09
N VAL A 245 -0.03 -11.87 23.33
CA VAL A 245 -1.46 -11.62 23.56
C VAL A 245 -2.27 -12.86 23.20
N LEU A 246 -1.97 -13.48 22.05
CA LEU A 246 -2.66 -14.69 21.57
C LEU A 246 -2.36 -15.94 22.41
N ASP A 247 -1.22 -16.00 23.11
CA ASP A 247 -0.94 -17.07 24.10
C ASP A 247 -1.96 -17.03 25.26
N THR A 248 -2.50 -15.84 25.57
CA THR A 248 -3.49 -15.66 26.64
C THR A 248 -4.91 -15.84 26.12
N ASP A 249 -5.20 -15.30 24.94
CA ASP A 249 -6.48 -15.44 24.24
C ASP A 249 -6.23 -15.74 22.73
N PRO A 250 -6.18 -17.02 22.34
CA PRO A 250 -5.93 -17.44 20.97
C PRO A 250 -6.99 -16.99 19.96
N ASN A 251 -8.16 -16.61 20.45
CA ASN A 251 -9.32 -16.23 19.65
C ASN A 251 -9.61 -14.72 19.67
N ASP A 252 -8.70 -13.87 20.16
CA ASP A 252 -8.88 -12.42 20.12
C ASP A 252 -8.79 -11.90 18.66
N PRO A 253 -9.91 -11.46 18.04
CA PRO A 253 -9.91 -11.05 16.64
C PRO A 253 -9.08 -9.77 16.39
N GLU A 254 -8.95 -8.88 17.39
CA GLU A 254 -8.09 -7.71 17.30
C GLU A 254 -6.62 -8.09 17.28
N ALA A 255 -6.21 -9.03 18.14
CA ALA A 255 -4.83 -9.51 18.20
C ALA A 255 -4.43 -10.28 16.93
N LEU A 256 -5.33 -11.15 16.43
CA LEU A 256 -5.12 -11.85 15.15
C LEU A 256 -4.99 -10.87 13.98
N THR A 257 -5.81 -9.81 13.94
CA THR A 257 -5.73 -8.78 12.90
C THR A 257 -4.46 -7.94 13.04
N GLY A 258 -4.07 -7.58 14.27
CA GLY A 258 -2.82 -6.89 14.55
C GLY A 258 -1.59 -7.69 14.14
N LEU A 259 -1.58 -9.00 14.44
CA LEU A 259 -0.53 -9.91 13.98
C LEU A 259 -0.49 -9.97 12.45
N ALA A 260 -1.64 -10.11 11.79
CA ALA A 260 -1.73 -10.15 10.32
C ALA A 260 -1.19 -8.87 9.68
N GLN A 261 -1.45 -7.70 10.27
CA GLN A 261 -0.91 -6.44 9.78
C GLN A 261 0.63 -6.44 9.81
N ILE A 262 1.23 -6.96 10.88
CA ILE A 262 2.69 -7.07 11.00
C ILE A 262 3.25 -8.06 9.98
N LEU A 263 2.62 -9.21 9.82
CA LEU A 263 2.98 -10.21 8.81
C LEU A 263 2.91 -9.64 7.39
N THR A 264 1.90 -8.82 7.10
CA THR A 264 1.79 -8.09 5.82
C THR A 264 2.99 -7.16 5.60
N TRP A 265 3.38 -6.39 6.62
CA TRP A 265 4.56 -5.51 6.53
C TRP A 265 5.88 -6.26 6.41
N GLN A 266 5.96 -7.48 6.91
CA GLN A 266 7.09 -8.40 6.70
C GLN A 266 7.08 -9.09 5.33
N GLY A 267 6.06 -8.85 4.48
CA GLY A 267 5.87 -9.54 3.19
C GLY A 267 5.35 -10.98 3.29
N ARG A 268 4.92 -11.41 4.47
CA ARG A 268 4.41 -12.76 4.77
C ARG A 268 2.90 -12.83 4.56
N GLN A 269 2.47 -12.58 3.32
CA GLN A 269 1.05 -12.42 2.97
C GLN A 269 0.21 -13.68 3.25
N THR A 270 0.78 -14.88 3.03
CA THR A 270 0.07 -16.14 3.28
C THR A 270 -0.20 -16.37 4.76
N ASP A 271 0.78 -16.05 5.61
CA ASP A 271 0.63 -16.15 7.07
C ASP A 271 -0.40 -15.12 7.56
N ALA A 272 -0.37 -13.91 6.98
CA ALA A 272 -1.35 -12.86 7.28
C ALA A 272 -2.78 -13.28 6.89
N GLU A 273 -2.97 -13.87 5.71
CA GLU A 273 -4.27 -14.41 5.27
C GLU A 273 -4.81 -15.44 6.27
N THR A 274 -3.96 -16.37 6.71
CA THR A 274 -4.34 -17.42 7.68
C THR A 274 -4.82 -16.80 9.01
N ALA A 275 -4.10 -15.81 9.53
CA ALA A 275 -4.48 -15.12 10.77
C ALA A 275 -5.80 -14.35 10.61
N LEU A 276 -6.02 -13.70 9.48
CA LEU A 276 -7.26 -12.96 9.19
C LEU A 276 -8.47 -13.89 9.01
N GLN A 277 -8.28 -15.02 8.35
CA GLN A 277 -9.33 -16.04 8.24
C GLN A 277 -9.72 -16.60 9.61
N LEU A 278 -8.74 -16.78 10.51
CA LEU A 278 -9.02 -17.18 11.90
C LEU A 278 -9.81 -16.08 12.63
N ALA A 279 -9.40 -14.82 12.53
CA ALA A 279 -10.10 -13.69 13.13
C ALA A 279 -11.57 -13.63 12.68
N LEU A 280 -11.83 -13.86 11.38
CA LEU A 280 -13.18 -13.84 10.82
C LEU A 280 -14.01 -15.11 11.10
N ARG A 281 -13.37 -16.25 11.38
CA ARG A 281 -14.09 -17.41 11.94
C ARG A 281 -14.61 -17.13 13.33
N VAL A 282 -13.83 -16.40 14.14
CA VAL A 282 -14.23 -16.02 15.51
C VAL A 282 -15.29 -14.92 15.48
N ASN A 283 -15.06 -13.88 14.69
CA ASN A 283 -16.00 -12.77 14.53
C ASN A 283 -16.17 -12.41 13.04
N PRO A 284 -17.18 -12.98 12.35
CA PRO A 284 -17.43 -12.73 10.95
C PRO A 284 -17.72 -11.26 10.60
N SER A 285 -18.15 -10.47 11.57
CA SER A 285 -18.46 -9.04 11.38
C SER A 285 -17.29 -8.09 11.66
N TYR A 286 -16.10 -8.61 12.04
CA TYR A 286 -14.95 -7.77 12.39
C TYR A 286 -14.41 -7.00 11.16
N GLY A 287 -14.75 -5.72 11.09
CA GLY A 287 -14.55 -4.87 9.89
C GLY A 287 -13.09 -4.70 9.49
N ASP A 288 -12.19 -4.55 10.48
CA ASP A 288 -10.75 -4.35 10.23
C ASP A 288 -10.13 -5.61 9.58
N ALA A 289 -10.48 -6.81 10.08
CA ALA A 289 -10.02 -8.06 9.50
C ALA A 289 -10.55 -8.25 8.07
N ARG A 290 -11.83 -7.94 7.81
CA ARG A 290 -12.40 -8.01 6.46
C ARG A 290 -11.70 -7.04 5.50
N THR A 291 -11.42 -5.85 5.97
CA THR A 291 -10.75 -4.84 5.16
C THR A 291 -9.32 -5.26 4.84
N LEU A 292 -8.54 -5.67 5.83
CA LEU A 292 -7.16 -6.12 5.63
C LEU A 292 -7.10 -7.39 4.77
N LEU A 293 -8.03 -8.35 4.96
CA LEU A 293 -8.09 -9.57 4.15
C LEU A 293 -8.27 -9.27 2.66
N ARG A 294 -9.13 -8.31 2.30
CA ARG A 294 -9.29 -7.89 0.90
C ARG A 294 -7.98 -7.38 0.29
N TRP A 295 -7.18 -6.63 1.05
CA TRP A 295 -5.87 -6.17 0.60
C TRP A 295 -4.89 -7.32 0.42
N VAL A 296 -4.81 -8.21 1.39
CA VAL A 296 -3.93 -9.39 1.35
C VAL A 296 -4.32 -10.31 0.19
N GLN A 297 -5.61 -10.55 -0.02
CA GLN A 297 -6.10 -11.39 -1.12
C GLN A 297 -5.85 -10.76 -2.48
N ALA A 298 -5.95 -9.42 -2.60
CA ALA A 298 -5.61 -8.72 -3.84
C ALA A 298 -4.11 -8.81 -4.18
N ASP A 299 -3.25 -8.88 -3.17
CA ASP A 299 -1.80 -9.07 -3.36
C ASP A 299 -1.44 -10.53 -3.69
N LEU A 300 -2.18 -11.49 -3.14
CA LEU A 300 -1.99 -12.92 -3.38
C LEU A 300 -2.72 -13.42 -4.63
N GLY A 301 -3.78 -12.72 -5.05
CA GLY A 301 -4.61 -13.10 -6.19
C GLY A 301 -3.90 -13.01 -7.53
N PRO A 302 -4.43 -13.68 -8.56
CA PRO A 302 -3.94 -13.52 -9.90
C PRO A 302 -4.12 -12.08 -10.38
N SER A 303 -3.15 -11.57 -11.12
CA SER A 303 -3.21 -10.22 -11.67
C SER A 303 -2.56 -10.13 -13.04
N VAL A 304 -3.09 -9.23 -13.88
CA VAL A 304 -2.49 -8.80 -15.13
C VAL A 304 -2.10 -7.33 -14.98
N THR A 305 -0.87 -7.00 -15.35
CA THR A 305 -0.41 -5.62 -15.45
C THR A 305 -0.03 -5.32 -16.89
N ILE A 306 -0.59 -4.27 -17.45
CA ILE A 306 -0.24 -3.77 -18.78
C ILE A 306 0.50 -2.45 -18.58
N THR A 307 1.66 -2.32 -19.23
CA THR A 307 2.48 -1.11 -19.15
C THR A 307 2.90 -0.67 -20.54
N GLY A 308 2.59 0.57 -20.89
CA GLY A 308 3.18 1.28 -22.02
C GLY A 308 4.23 2.25 -21.50
N LEU A 309 5.44 2.21 -22.05
CA LEU A 309 6.56 3.09 -21.69
C LEU A 309 7.16 3.70 -22.95
N SER A 310 7.35 5.01 -22.96
CA SER A 310 8.08 5.74 -23.99
C SER A 310 9.29 6.42 -23.37
N ILE A 311 10.45 6.28 -24.01
CA ILE A 311 11.70 6.93 -23.62
C ILE A 311 12.23 7.67 -24.86
N ASN A 312 12.56 8.94 -24.68
CA ASN A 312 13.20 9.77 -25.69
C ASN A 312 14.40 10.46 -25.07
N ASP A 313 15.49 10.55 -25.80
CA ASP A 313 16.68 11.25 -25.33
C ASP A 313 17.14 12.37 -26.28
N SER A 314 18.12 13.14 -25.80
CA SER A 314 18.70 14.25 -26.55
C SER A 314 19.57 13.82 -27.75
N ASP A 315 19.89 12.53 -27.84
CA ASP A 315 20.68 11.94 -28.92
C ASP A 315 19.79 11.30 -30.02
N ASP A 316 18.50 11.68 -30.03
CA ASP A 316 17.46 11.18 -30.95
C ASP A 316 17.15 9.69 -30.85
N ASN A 317 17.55 9.00 -29.77
CA ASN A 317 17.03 7.67 -29.50
C ASN A 317 15.58 7.78 -28.99
N ARG A 318 14.73 6.98 -29.60
CA ARG A 318 13.33 6.85 -29.21
C ARG A 318 13.01 5.38 -29.00
N SER A 319 12.46 5.03 -27.87
CA SER A 319 11.96 3.68 -27.63
C SER A 319 10.58 3.68 -27.05
N THR A 320 9.78 2.71 -27.48
CA THR A 320 8.45 2.44 -26.93
C THR A 320 8.39 0.98 -26.56
N THR A 321 7.96 0.69 -25.35
CA THR A 321 7.79 -0.67 -24.87
C THR A 321 6.34 -0.86 -24.43
N LEU A 322 5.69 -1.91 -24.94
CA LEU A 322 4.44 -2.42 -24.42
C LEU A 322 4.72 -3.74 -23.71
N SER A 323 4.33 -3.88 -22.46
CA SER A 323 4.46 -5.14 -21.72
C SER A 323 3.17 -5.59 -21.07
N VAL A 324 3.01 -6.90 -21.00
CA VAL A 324 1.93 -7.57 -20.28
C VAL A 324 2.57 -8.56 -19.32
N ASP A 325 2.33 -8.35 -18.03
CA ASP A 325 2.80 -9.19 -16.94
C ASP A 325 1.62 -9.92 -16.32
N TYR A 326 1.68 -11.23 -16.23
CA TYR A 326 0.73 -12.08 -15.49
C TYR A 326 1.41 -12.63 -14.25
N THR A 327 0.71 -12.63 -13.11
CA THR A 327 1.18 -13.22 -11.86
C THR A 327 0.03 -13.97 -11.20
N ALA A 328 0.29 -15.17 -10.70
CA ALA A 328 -0.65 -15.96 -9.92
C ALA A 328 0.03 -16.58 -8.71
N ARG A 329 -0.75 -16.80 -7.64
CA ARG A 329 -0.29 -17.50 -6.44
C ARG A 329 0.03 -18.97 -6.77
N ALA A 330 1.12 -19.46 -6.20
CA ALA A 330 1.49 -20.86 -6.23
C ALA A 330 1.25 -21.53 -4.87
N TRP A 331 0.95 -22.83 -4.88
CA TRP A 331 0.63 -23.62 -3.68
C TRP A 331 1.80 -23.80 -2.69
N TRP A 332 3.04 -23.50 -3.11
CA TRP A 332 4.26 -23.61 -2.28
C TRP A 332 4.65 -22.31 -1.54
N ASN A 333 3.72 -21.48 -1.12
CA ASN A 333 3.98 -20.15 -0.55
C ASN A 333 4.77 -19.25 -1.50
N GLY A 334 4.35 -19.18 -2.75
CA GLY A 334 5.04 -18.39 -3.75
C GLY A 334 4.10 -17.86 -4.82
N ALA A 335 4.71 -17.40 -5.89
CA ALA A 335 4.00 -16.98 -7.09
C ALA A 335 4.71 -17.47 -8.33
N ILE A 336 3.93 -17.72 -9.38
CA ILE A 336 4.40 -17.95 -10.74
C ILE A 336 3.86 -16.84 -11.62
N GLY A 337 4.57 -16.54 -12.71
CA GLY A 337 4.07 -15.59 -13.67
C GLY A 337 4.81 -15.66 -14.98
N GLY A 338 4.30 -14.88 -15.92
CA GLY A 338 4.92 -14.71 -17.23
C GLY A 338 4.87 -13.25 -17.64
N ARG A 339 5.81 -12.87 -18.45
CA ARG A 339 5.89 -11.56 -19.04
C ARG A 339 6.07 -11.67 -20.55
N TYR A 340 5.34 -10.87 -21.28
CA TYR A 340 5.60 -10.57 -22.67
C TYR A 340 5.88 -9.07 -22.81
N ALA A 341 6.89 -8.70 -23.56
CA ALA A 341 7.21 -7.30 -23.85
C ALA A 341 7.62 -7.13 -25.30
N GLU A 342 7.07 -6.14 -25.95
CA GLU A 342 7.45 -5.68 -27.28
C GLU A 342 8.09 -4.30 -27.15
N ARG A 343 9.31 -4.15 -27.65
CA ARG A 343 10.02 -2.88 -27.71
C ARG A 343 10.30 -2.52 -29.16
N SER A 344 9.91 -1.32 -29.54
CA SER A 344 10.32 -0.66 -30.78
C SER A 344 11.28 0.46 -30.45
N ALA A 345 12.44 0.50 -31.07
CA ALA A 345 13.46 1.52 -30.87
C ALA A 345 13.94 2.08 -32.21
N ASN A 346 14.09 3.39 -32.26
CA ASN A 346 14.48 4.14 -33.47
C ASN A 346 15.68 5.03 -33.13
N PHE A 347 16.64 5.07 -34.05
CA PHE A 347 17.79 5.96 -34.02
C PHE A 347 18.22 6.30 -35.45
N ALA A 348 18.16 7.57 -35.81
CA ALA A 348 18.39 8.03 -37.19
C ALA A 348 17.52 7.24 -38.21
N ALA A 349 18.14 6.50 -39.14
CA ALA A 349 17.45 5.66 -40.10
C ALA A 349 17.34 4.17 -39.66
N ILE A 350 17.67 3.85 -38.42
CA ILE A 350 17.67 2.48 -37.89
C ILE A 350 16.40 2.27 -37.10
N ASP A 351 15.59 1.31 -37.53
CA ASP A 351 14.44 0.79 -36.80
C ASP A 351 14.78 -0.59 -36.26
N SER A 352 14.60 -0.79 -34.99
CA SER A 352 14.89 -2.05 -34.32
C SER A 352 13.73 -2.46 -33.40
N ARG A 353 13.53 -3.77 -33.30
CA ARG A 353 12.46 -4.35 -32.48
C ARG A 353 13.00 -5.52 -31.65
N ALA A 354 12.56 -5.59 -30.40
CA ALA A 354 12.82 -6.68 -29.47
C ALA A 354 11.50 -7.21 -28.92
N ASP A 355 11.23 -8.50 -29.17
CA ASP A 355 10.09 -9.23 -28.62
C ASP A 355 10.61 -10.19 -27.54
N ALA A 356 10.27 -9.94 -26.29
CA ALA A 356 10.74 -10.72 -25.15
C ALA A 356 9.59 -11.49 -24.50
N ALA A 357 9.85 -12.75 -24.17
CA ALA A 357 8.94 -13.56 -23.36
C ALA A 357 9.73 -14.23 -22.24
N SER A 358 9.21 -14.20 -21.02
CA SER A 358 9.80 -14.87 -19.86
C SER A 358 8.75 -15.47 -18.96
N VAL A 359 9.16 -16.46 -18.17
CA VAL A 359 8.40 -17.02 -17.05
C VAL A 359 9.22 -16.92 -15.79
N PHE A 360 8.57 -16.72 -14.65
CA PHE A 360 9.25 -16.68 -13.37
C PHE A 360 8.53 -17.47 -12.29
N ALA A 361 9.30 -17.91 -11.32
CA ALA A 361 8.80 -18.44 -10.07
C ALA A 361 9.42 -17.66 -8.90
N ARG A 362 8.61 -17.36 -7.91
CA ARG A 362 9.01 -16.77 -6.63
C ARG A 362 8.61 -17.72 -5.51
N TRP A 363 9.52 -17.96 -4.59
CA TRP A 363 9.28 -18.75 -3.40
C TRP A 363 9.73 -18.01 -2.16
N GLN A 364 8.92 -18.10 -1.10
CA GLN A 364 9.22 -17.59 0.22
C GLN A 364 8.89 -18.69 1.24
N PRO A 365 9.88 -19.24 1.97
CA PRO A 365 9.61 -20.20 3.02
C PRO A 365 8.64 -19.63 4.06
N ALA A 366 7.77 -20.48 4.60
CA ALA A 366 6.85 -20.09 5.66
C ALA A 366 7.63 -19.51 6.85
N SER A 367 7.08 -18.44 7.44
CA SER A 367 7.69 -17.74 8.59
C SER A 367 9.11 -17.19 8.34
N SER A 368 9.48 -16.98 7.08
CA SER A 368 10.79 -16.46 6.69
C SER A 368 10.70 -15.14 5.93
N SER A 369 11.69 -14.27 6.13
CA SER A 369 11.90 -13.06 5.32
C SER A 369 12.69 -13.33 4.03
N TRP A 370 13.26 -14.54 3.88
CA TRP A 370 14.02 -14.90 2.70
C TRP A 370 13.13 -15.21 1.52
N GLN A 371 13.50 -14.70 0.36
CA GLN A 371 12.81 -14.90 -0.91
C GLN A 371 13.79 -15.36 -1.97
N LEU A 372 13.36 -16.33 -2.76
CA LEU A 372 14.03 -16.79 -3.98
C LEU A 372 13.15 -16.45 -5.18
N ARG A 373 13.74 -15.84 -6.22
CA ARG A 373 13.10 -15.65 -7.52
C ARG A 373 14.00 -16.23 -8.60
N ALA A 374 13.43 -17.06 -9.44
CA ALA A 374 14.06 -17.58 -10.64
C ALA A 374 13.24 -17.16 -11.86
N GLU A 375 13.91 -16.77 -12.94
CA GLU A 375 13.26 -16.34 -14.19
C GLU A 375 14.02 -16.91 -15.37
N GLY A 376 13.31 -17.32 -16.43
CA GLY A 376 13.88 -17.80 -17.67
C GLY A 376 13.04 -17.34 -18.86
N GLY A 377 13.70 -17.04 -19.98
CA GLY A 377 13.02 -16.53 -21.15
C GLY A 377 13.92 -16.37 -22.37
N ALA A 378 13.41 -15.66 -23.36
CA ALA A 378 14.15 -15.32 -24.55
C ALA A 378 13.66 -14.01 -25.15
N THR A 379 14.55 -13.32 -25.84
CA THR A 379 14.26 -12.08 -26.58
C THR A 379 14.65 -12.28 -28.04
N ARG A 380 13.73 -11.99 -28.95
CA ARG A 380 13.97 -12.01 -30.41
C ARG A 380 14.22 -10.59 -30.88
N HIS A 381 15.34 -10.39 -31.55
CA HIS A 381 15.75 -9.11 -32.12
C HIS A 381 15.54 -9.08 -33.65
N SER A 382 15.14 -7.93 -34.17
CA SER A 382 15.13 -7.60 -35.59
C SER A 382 15.54 -6.14 -35.77
N SER A 383 16.19 -5.81 -36.89
CA SER A 383 16.65 -4.44 -37.18
C SER A 383 16.76 -4.20 -38.70
N THR A 384 16.60 -2.95 -39.09
CA THR A 384 16.83 -2.47 -40.46
C THR A 384 18.27 -2.03 -40.72
N LEU A 385 19.16 -2.11 -39.72
CA LEU A 385 20.59 -1.79 -39.90
C LEU A 385 21.22 -2.71 -40.96
N ALA A 386 21.75 -2.13 -42.01
CA ALA A 386 22.37 -2.87 -43.12
C ALA A 386 23.88 -2.57 -43.21
N PRO A 387 24.74 -3.57 -43.48
CA PRO A 387 24.41 -4.99 -43.46
C PRO A 387 24.26 -5.51 -42.03
N SER A 388 23.09 -5.94 -41.66
CA SER A 388 22.91 -6.59 -40.37
C SER A 388 23.60 -7.96 -40.39
N PRO A 389 24.56 -8.24 -39.49
CA PRO A 389 25.20 -9.53 -39.44
C PRO A 389 24.23 -10.68 -39.13
N VAL A 390 23.08 -10.37 -38.51
CA VAL A 390 22.01 -11.34 -38.22
C VAL A 390 20.65 -10.66 -38.30
N PRO A 391 19.84 -10.85 -39.36
CA PRO A 391 18.53 -10.21 -39.54
C PRO A 391 17.54 -10.52 -38.38
N GLN A 392 17.65 -11.69 -37.78
CA GLN A 392 16.87 -12.09 -36.65
C GLN A 392 17.72 -12.93 -35.69
N ARG A 393 17.81 -12.49 -34.41
CA ARG A 393 18.58 -13.21 -33.40
C ARG A 393 17.70 -13.46 -32.19
N THR A 394 17.76 -14.68 -31.65
CA THR A 394 17.12 -15.03 -30.39
C THR A 394 18.18 -15.15 -29.31
N ILE A 395 17.99 -14.41 -28.22
CA ILE A 395 18.89 -14.36 -27.06
C ILE A 395 18.15 -15.00 -25.87
N GLY A 396 18.70 -16.09 -25.35
CA GLY A 396 18.17 -16.69 -24.12
C GLY A 396 18.48 -15.81 -22.91
N SER A 397 17.54 -15.68 -22.00
CA SER A 397 17.66 -14.95 -20.74
C SER A 397 17.40 -15.83 -19.53
N GLY A 398 18.04 -15.51 -18.42
CA GLY A 398 17.81 -16.15 -17.14
C GLY A 398 18.27 -15.25 -16.00
N ALA A 399 17.57 -15.32 -14.87
CA ALA A 399 17.93 -14.58 -13.67
C ALA A 399 17.63 -15.40 -12.42
N LEU A 400 18.47 -15.22 -11.41
CA LEU A 400 18.29 -15.78 -10.07
C LEU A 400 18.53 -14.67 -9.06
N ARG A 401 17.63 -14.50 -8.09
CA ARG A 401 17.76 -13.54 -6.99
C ARG A 401 17.41 -14.22 -5.67
N VAL A 402 18.26 -14.02 -4.68
CA VAL A 402 18.03 -14.39 -3.29
C VAL A 402 18.13 -13.12 -2.46
N SER A 403 17.15 -12.85 -1.60
CA SER A 403 17.19 -11.71 -0.68
C SER A 403 16.45 -12.04 0.61
N GLY A 404 16.83 -11.40 1.71
CA GLY A 404 16.21 -11.60 3.00
C GLY A 404 16.84 -10.75 4.10
N ASN A 405 16.28 -10.84 5.30
CA ASN A 405 16.78 -10.11 6.46
C ASN A 405 17.83 -10.94 7.22
N VAL A 406 18.90 -10.27 7.61
CA VAL A 406 19.93 -10.77 8.53
C VAL A 406 19.81 -10.01 9.83
N GLY A 407 19.28 -10.66 10.85
CA GLY A 407 18.95 -9.99 12.10
C GLY A 407 17.79 -9.02 11.96
N ARG A 408 17.86 -7.89 12.69
CA ARG A 408 16.72 -6.97 12.84
C ARG A 408 16.75 -5.74 11.93
N SER A 409 17.93 -5.39 11.44
CA SER A 409 18.13 -4.10 10.75
C SER A 409 18.78 -4.22 9.39
N LEU A 410 19.30 -5.38 9.03
CA LEU A 410 20.04 -5.58 7.79
C LEU A 410 19.23 -6.45 6.82
N THR A 411 18.98 -5.95 5.64
CA THR A 411 18.50 -6.72 4.48
C THR A 411 19.63 -6.89 3.51
N ILE A 412 19.84 -8.08 3.00
CA ILE A 412 20.83 -8.38 1.96
C ILE A 412 20.17 -9.04 0.76
N GLY A 413 20.79 -8.87 -0.40
CA GLY A 413 20.36 -9.52 -1.63
C GLY A 413 21.54 -9.80 -2.54
N VAL A 414 21.46 -10.91 -3.25
CA VAL A 414 22.38 -11.26 -4.33
C VAL A 414 21.57 -11.71 -5.54
N SER A 415 21.94 -11.23 -6.70
CA SER A 415 21.33 -11.64 -7.96
C SER A 415 22.38 -11.87 -9.04
N GLY A 416 22.08 -12.81 -9.94
CA GLY A 416 22.79 -12.99 -11.20
C GLY A 416 21.78 -13.03 -12.32
N ALA A 417 22.07 -12.35 -13.43
CA ALA A 417 21.20 -12.30 -14.60
C ALA A 417 22.01 -12.36 -15.89
N ARG A 418 21.40 -12.94 -16.91
CA ARG A 418 21.83 -12.88 -18.31
C ARG A 418 20.63 -12.55 -19.17
N ALA A 419 20.70 -11.44 -19.91
CA ALA A 419 19.60 -10.99 -20.76
C ALA A 419 20.10 -10.18 -21.97
N ALA A 420 19.25 -10.01 -22.94
CA ALA A 420 19.45 -9.03 -23.99
C ALA A 420 19.59 -7.64 -23.37
N PHE A 421 20.54 -6.85 -23.83
CA PHE A 421 20.73 -5.46 -23.50
C PHE A 421 20.17 -4.65 -24.68
N ASP A 422 18.90 -4.28 -24.61
CA ASP A 422 18.06 -3.90 -25.76
C ASP A 422 17.38 -2.52 -25.61
N GLU A 423 18.03 -1.60 -24.87
CA GLU A 423 17.44 -0.29 -24.56
C GLU A 423 17.44 0.70 -25.74
N THR A 424 18.34 0.55 -26.71
CA THR A 424 18.46 1.41 -27.89
C THR A 424 18.37 0.60 -29.18
N ALA A 425 18.13 1.29 -30.30
CA ALA A 425 18.06 0.66 -31.64
C ALA A 425 19.36 -0.05 -32.00
N LEU A 426 20.52 0.54 -31.70
CA LEU A 426 21.84 -0.05 -31.98
C LEU A 426 22.13 -1.27 -31.10
N LEU A 427 21.77 -1.25 -29.85
CA LEU A 427 21.90 -2.40 -28.94
C LEU A 427 21.11 -3.61 -29.44
N ILE A 428 19.88 -3.39 -29.93
CA ILE A 428 19.04 -4.43 -30.51
C ILE A 428 19.68 -4.94 -31.83
N ALA A 429 20.12 -4.02 -32.69
CA ALA A 429 20.73 -4.35 -33.98
C ALA A 429 22.00 -5.19 -33.82
N HIS A 430 22.85 -4.84 -32.89
CA HIS A 430 24.10 -5.57 -32.62
C HIS A 430 23.90 -6.83 -31.77
N GLY A 431 22.72 -6.97 -31.11
CA GLY A 431 22.39 -8.14 -30.29
C GLY A 431 23.25 -8.26 -29.06
N VAL A 432 23.49 -7.15 -28.40
CA VAL A 432 24.30 -7.11 -27.16
C VAL A 432 23.62 -7.88 -26.02
N VAL A 433 24.42 -8.64 -25.30
CA VAL A 433 23.96 -9.44 -24.16
C VAL A 433 24.72 -8.99 -22.91
N SER A 434 23.98 -8.69 -21.84
CA SER A 434 24.54 -8.45 -20.52
C SER A 434 24.46 -9.71 -19.67
N SER A 435 25.55 -10.01 -18.95
CA SER A 435 25.60 -11.01 -17.89
C SER A 435 26.14 -10.32 -16.64
N ASP A 436 25.31 -10.19 -15.60
CA ASP A 436 25.66 -9.41 -14.43
C ASP A 436 25.50 -10.20 -13.12
N VAL A 437 26.28 -9.81 -12.14
CA VAL A 437 26.13 -10.22 -10.74
C VAL A 437 26.04 -8.94 -9.89
N THR A 438 25.03 -8.88 -9.02
CA THR A 438 24.78 -7.73 -8.16
C THR A 438 24.62 -8.19 -6.71
N GLY A 439 25.35 -7.56 -5.80
CA GLY A 439 25.15 -7.63 -4.36
C GLY A 439 24.53 -6.32 -3.86
N GLU A 440 23.56 -6.42 -2.98
CA GLU A 440 22.90 -5.27 -2.38
C GLU A 440 22.73 -5.46 -0.87
N ALA A 441 22.76 -4.36 -0.14
CA ALA A 441 22.49 -4.33 1.30
C ALA A 441 21.74 -3.06 1.68
N ALA A 442 20.83 -3.17 2.66
CA ALA A 442 20.17 -2.03 3.26
C ALA A 442 20.11 -2.23 4.78
N MET A 443 20.48 -1.20 5.52
CA MET A 443 20.53 -1.22 6.97
C MET A 443 19.67 -0.11 7.55
N ALA A 444 18.70 -0.48 8.38
CA ALA A 444 17.94 0.46 9.18
C ALA A 444 18.81 0.99 10.33
N LEU A 445 18.89 2.31 10.45
CA LEU A 445 19.66 3.03 11.45
C LEU A 445 18.70 3.78 12.41
N PRO A 446 19.19 4.20 13.59
CA PRO A 446 18.40 5.06 14.49
C PRO A 446 17.90 6.34 13.81
N ALA A 447 16.93 7.03 14.44
CA ALA A 447 16.36 8.29 13.98
C ALA A 447 15.74 8.24 12.57
N ARG A 448 15.21 7.08 12.16
CA ARG A 448 14.53 6.85 10.87
C ARG A 448 15.45 6.98 9.64
N PHE A 449 16.74 6.77 9.81
CA PHE A 449 17.66 6.66 8.70
C PHE A 449 17.70 5.23 8.14
N THR A 450 17.96 5.13 6.84
CA THR A 450 18.27 3.87 6.16
C THR A 450 19.50 4.10 5.30
N LEU A 451 20.54 3.32 5.50
CA LEU A 451 21.71 3.26 4.62
C LEU A 451 21.54 2.08 3.68
N SER A 452 21.62 2.31 2.38
CA SER A 452 21.59 1.26 1.37
C SER A 452 22.76 1.38 0.41
N GLY A 453 23.18 0.26 -0.15
CA GLY A 453 24.24 0.23 -1.15
C GLY A 453 24.11 -0.99 -2.05
N ALA A 454 24.68 -0.90 -3.24
CA ALA A 454 24.79 -2.00 -4.18
C ALA A 454 26.14 -1.94 -4.91
N ALA A 455 26.65 -3.12 -5.25
CA ALA A 455 27.81 -3.30 -6.11
C ALA A 455 27.46 -4.32 -7.20
N SER A 456 27.84 -4.05 -8.45
CA SER A 456 27.60 -4.97 -9.55
C SER A 456 28.77 -5.01 -10.53
N ARG A 457 28.97 -6.19 -11.13
CA ARG A 457 29.82 -6.37 -12.30
C ARG A 457 29.02 -6.99 -13.43
N ALA A 458 29.11 -6.40 -14.62
CA ALA A 458 28.46 -6.89 -15.82
C ALA A 458 29.50 -7.16 -16.91
N ARG A 459 29.32 -8.25 -17.65
CA ARG A 459 30.02 -8.55 -18.89
C ARG A 459 29.07 -8.38 -20.05
N LEU A 460 29.50 -7.61 -21.05
CA LEU A 460 28.74 -7.34 -22.28
C LEU A 460 29.39 -8.06 -23.44
N THR A 461 28.60 -8.87 -24.13
CA THR A 461 29.04 -9.73 -25.24
C THR A 461 28.06 -9.62 -26.40
N GLY A 462 28.43 -10.10 -27.56
CA GLY A 462 27.57 -10.16 -28.75
C GLY A 462 27.51 -8.88 -29.57
N GLY A 463 28.03 -7.76 -29.08
CA GLY A 463 28.20 -6.53 -29.83
C GLY A 463 29.46 -6.50 -30.69
N THR A 464 29.84 -5.31 -31.16
CA THR A 464 31.05 -5.07 -31.97
C THR A 464 32.32 -5.40 -31.18
N ARG A 465 32.30 -5.25 -29.86
CA ARG A 465 33.39 -5.53 -28.93
C ARG A 465 32.86 -6.00 -27.59
N GLU A 466 33.53 -6.98 -26.98
CA GLU A 466 33.27 -7.33 -25.59
C GLU A 466 33.69 -6.20 -24.66
N ASN A 467 32.91 -6.00 -23.58
CA ASN A 467 33.16 -4.98 -22.59
C ASN A 467 32.79 -5.49 -21.20
N ALA A 468 33.29 -4.84 -20.16
CA ALA A 468 32.84 -5.09 -18.80
C ALA A 468 32.54 -3.76 -18.10
N ARG A 469 31.62 -3.81 -17.14
CA ARG A 469 31.21 -2.67 -16.33
C ARG A 469 31.22 -3.01 -14.87
N ASP A 470 31.86 -2.17 -14.08
CA ASP A 470 31.70 -2.15 -12.63
C ASP A 470 30.83 -0.98 -12.21
N ALA A 471 29.95 -1.21 -11.24
CA ALA A 471 29.08 -0.15 -10.71
C ALA A 471 28.90 -0.27 -9.20
N PHE A 472 28.87 0.89 -8.53
CA PHE A 472 28.65 1.04 -7.11
C PHE A 472 27.62 2.14 -6.85
N SER A 473 26.79 1.95 -5.84
CA SER A 473 25.87 3.00 -5.36
C SER A 473 25.73 2.92 -3.85
N SER A 474 25.48 4.10 -3.24
CA SER A 474 25.17 4.22 -1.82
C SER A 474 24.19 5.35 -1.62
N THR A 475 23.23 5.17 -0.72
CA THR A 475 22.22 6.18 -0.40
C THR A 475 21.91 6.14 1.09
N LEU A 476 21.99 7.31 1.74
CA LEU A 476 21.47 7.55 3.08
C LEU A 476 20.13 8.27 2.96
N ARG A 477 19.06 7.63 3.42
CA ARG A 477 17.69 8.16 3.38
C ARG A 477 17.20 8.44 4.79
N TRP A 478 16.64 9.62 5.00
CA TRP A 478 15.87 9.97 6.18
C TRP A 478 14.38 9.99 5.85
N THR A 479 13.61 9.17 6.57
CA THR A 479 12.16 9.07 6.40
C THR A 479 11.47 9.89 7.49
N HIS A 480 11.00 11.08 7.14
CA HIS A 480 10.28 11.93 8.09
C HIS A 480 8.90 11.37 8.43
N SER A 481 8.14 10.99 7.40
CA SER A 481 6.80 10.43 7.55
C SER A 481 6.54 9.37 6.47
N ARG A 482 5.36 8.74 6.50
CA ARG A 482 4.91 7.86 5.42
C ARG A 482 4.85 8.55 4.06
N ASN A 483 4.68 9.87 4.07
CA ASN A 483 4.38 10.65 2.88
C ASN A 483 5.61 11.32 2.29
N TRP A 484 6.71 11.48 3.03
CA TRP A 484 7.89 12.08 2.46
C TRP A 484 9.22 11.68 3.13
N SER A 485 10.27 11.67 2.35
CA SER A 485 11.62 11.35 2.76
C SER A 485 12.64 12.18 2.00
N LEU A 486 13.80 12.41 2.61
CA LEU A 486 14.98 13.01 2.00
C LEU A 486 16.09 11.97 1.87
N ALA A 487 16.94 12.12 0.87
CA ALA A 487 18.06 11.23 0.67
C ALA A 487 19.27 12.00 0.13
N VAL A 488 20.45 11.53 0.51
CA VAL A 488 21.73 11.90 -0.12
C VAL A 488 22.37 10.60 -0.58
N GLY A 489 22.86 10.58 -1.80
CA GLY A 489 23.44 9.38 -2.35
C GLY A 489 24.45 9.67 -3.45
N GLY A 490 25.20 8.62 -3.78
CA GLY A 490 26.14 8.64 -4.89
C GLY A 490 26.11 7.34 -5.66
N ARG A 491 26.48 7.42 -6.91
CA ARG A 491 26.76 6.26 -7.76
C ARG A 491 27.98 6.49 -8.63
N GLN A 492 28.68 5.42 -8.86
CA GLN A 492 29.83 5.40 -9.76
C GLN A 492 29.73 4.16 -10.64
N PHE A 493 30.00 4.32 -11.92
CA PHE A 493 30.22 3.18 -12.81
C PHE A 493 31.27 3.50 -13.86
N GLY A 494 31.85 2.46 -14.43
CA GLY A 494 32.81 2.61 -15.51
C GLY A 494 32.90 1.34 -16.35
N TYR A 495 33.39 1.50 -17.56
CA TYR A 495 33.59 0.42 -18.51
C TYR A 495 35.08 0.25 -18.81
N ASP A 496 35.45 -0.97 -19.22
CA ASP A 496 36.85 -1.28 -19.56
C ASP A 496 37.28 -0.66 -20.91
N THR A 497 36.31 -0.49 -21.83
CA THR A 497 36.57 0.08 -23.17
C THR A 497 35.42 0.95 -23.66
N THR A 498 35.67 1.76 -24.70
CA THR A 498 34.63 2.47 -25.44
C THR A 498 33.70 1.49 -26.14
N SER A 499 32.49 1.94 -26.49
CA SER A 499 31.50 1.16 -27.24
C SER A 499 31.05 1.91 -28.48
N ALA A 500 30.84 1.14 -29.55
CA ALA A 500 30.14 1.58 -30.76
C ALA A 500 28.72 0.98 -30.89
N ASP A 501 28.28 0.26 -29.86
CA ASP A 501 27.03 -0.49 -29.86
C ASP A 501 25.82 0.31 -29.37
N GLY A 502 25.94 1.66 -29.30
CA GLY A 502 24.83 2.55 -28.97
C GLY A 502 24.50 2.65 -27.46
N TYR A 503 25.48 2.37 -26.60
CA TYR A 503 25.37 2.65 -25.19
C TYR A 503 26.51 3.52 -24.67
N PHE A 504 26.22 4.31 -23.65
CA PHE A 504 27.19 5.17 -22.96
C PHE A 504 28.19 4.35 -22.19
N ALA A 505 29.46 4.35 -22.61
CA ALA A 505 30.56 3.60 -22.03
C ALA A 505 31.68 4.53 -21.53
N PRO A 506 31.51 5.30 -20.46
CA PRO A 506 32.57 6.11 -19.89
C PRO A 506 33.62 5.23 -19.20
N ARG A 507 34.87 5.70 -19.16
CA ARG A 507 35.88 5.11 -18.29
C ARG A 507 35.46 5.20 -16.83
N ARG A 508 34.86 6.34 -16.45
CA ARG A 508 34.28 6.57 -15.12
C ARG A 508 33.15 7.61 -15.21
N TYR A 509 32.06 7.29 -14.61
CA TYR A 509 30.95 8.21 -14.32
C TYR A 509 30.75 8.29 -12.81
N THR A 510 30.65 9.47 -12.26
CA THR A 510 30.38 9.71 -10.85
C THR A 510 29.24 10.70 -10.69
N LEU A 511 28.26 10.38 -9.84
CA LEU A 511 27.15 11.23 -9.47
C LEU A 511 27.06 11.30 -7.94
N VAL A 512 26.87 12.50 -7.40
CA VAL A 512 26.45 12.73 -6.02
C VAL A 512 25.23 13.62 -6.05
N GLU A 513 24.14 13.19 -5.47
CA GLU A 513 22.87 13.91 -5.46
C GLU A 513 22.22 13.94 -4.08
N ALA A 514 21.50 15.03 -3.81
CA ALA A 514 20.51 15.12 -2.75
C ALA A 514 19.11 15.14 -3.39
N GLY A 515 18.14 14.52 -2.75
CA GLY A 515 16.81 14.44 -3.32
C GLY A 515 15.73 14.23 -2.28
N GLY A 516 14.50 14.32 -2.74
CA GLY A 516 13.31 14.13 -1.93
C GLY A 516 12.27 13.30 -2.65
N ARG A 517 11.53 12.52 -1.88
CA ARG A 517 10.35 11.79 -2.35
C ARG A 517 9.14 12.22 -1.56
N GLY A 518 8.06 12.56 -2.26
CA GLY A 518 6.77 12.91 -1.70
C GLY A 518 5.66 12.01 -2.23
N HIS A 519 4.67 11.73 -1.37
CA HIS A 519 3.45 11.00 -1.70
C HIS A 519 2.25 11.77 -1.16
N ILE A 520 1.19 11.87 -1.95
CA ILE A 520 -0.11 12.39 -1.53
C ILE A 520 -1.20 11.44 -2.00
N GLY A 521 -2.25 11.32 -1.19
CA GLY A 521 -3.38 10.44 -1.45
C GLY A 521 -3.55 9.34 -0.41
N GLY A 522 -4.62 8.60 -0.54
CA GLY A 522 -4.99 7.48 0.32
C GLY A 522 -4.69 6.12 -0.31
N ASN A 523 -5.08 5.07 0.40
CA ASN A 523 -4.97 3.70 -0.11
C ASN A 523 -5.93 3.44 -1.28
N LEU A 524 -7.03 4.18 -1.39
CA LEU A 524 -8.01 4.14 -2.49
C LEU A 524 -8.22 5.54 -3.05
N GLY A 525 -8.71 5.61 -4.29
CA GLY A 525 -8.91 6.86 -5.00
C GLY A 525 -7.62 7.42 -5.62
N TRP A 526 -7.53 8.72 -5.74
CA TRP A 526 -6.38 9.41 -6.31
C TRP A 526 -5.16 9.34 -5.40
N ASN A 527 -4.01 9.07 -6.02
CA ASN A 527 -2.69 9.15 -5.39
C ASN A 527 -1.70 9.80 -6.35
N ALA A 528 -0.71 10.47 -5.82
CA ALA A 528 0.37 11.06 -6.61
C ALA A 528 1.70 10.92 -5.86
N ASP A 529 2.75 10.63 -6.63
CA ASP A 529 4.11 10.55 -6.15
C ASP A 529 5.00 11.54 -6.91
N ALA A 530 5.97 12.10 -6.21
CA ALA A 530 7.03 12.91 -6.80
C ALA A 530 8.39 12.46 -6.25
N ASP A 531 9.39 12.37 -7.12
CA ASP A 531 10.78 12.07 -6.77
C ASP A 531 11.67 13.09 -7.49
N VAL A 532 12.42 13.87 -6.73
CA VAL A 532 13.28 14.93 -7.25
C VAL A 532 14.70 14.74 -6.74
N GLY A 533 15.67 15.07 -7.57
CA GLY A 533 17.08 15.01 -7.21
C GLY A 533 17.87 16.12 -7.89
N ILE A 534 18.82 16.68 -7.16
CA ILE A 534 19.77 17.66 -7.66
C ILE A 534 21.16 17.34 -7.12
N GLY A 535 22.18 17.54 -7.94
CA GLY A 535 23.54 17.20 -7.54
C GLY A 535 24.60 17.58 -8.52
N GLY A 536 25.74 16.93 -8.42
CA GLY A 536 26.88 17.09 -9.33
C GLY A 536 27.26 15.75 -9.97
N GLN A 537 27.58 15.80 -11.26
CA GLN A 537 28.07 14.65 -12.00
C GLN A 537 29.38 14.95 -12.73
N SER A 538 30.24 13.96 -12.84
CA SER A 538 31.47 14.04 -13.63
C SER A 538 31.60 12.81 -14.53
N ILE A 539 32.11 13.05 -15.73
CA ILE A 539 32.25 12.05 -16.79
C ILE A 539 33.72 12.03 -17.21
N GLU A 540 34.35 10.89 -17.08
CA GLU A 540 35.69 10.62 -17.60
C GLU A 540 35.54 9.63 -18.77
N LEU A 541 35.85 10.09 -19.99
CA LEU A 541 35.90 9.27 -21.19
C LEU A 541 37.33 8.74 -21.38
N PHE A 542 37.50 7.81 -22.32
CA PHE A 542 38.81 7.33 -22.75
C PHE A 542 39.50 8.42 -23.59
N GLY A 543 40.25 9.32 -22.97
CA GLY A 543 40.99 10.42 -23.61
C GLY A 543 40.47 11.83 -23.33
N SER A 544 39.37 11.97 -22.59
CA SER A 544 38.87 13.27 -22.16
C SER A 544 38.08 13.18 -20.86
N SER A 545 37.98 14.29 -20.14
CA SER A 545 37.14 14.36 -18.93
C SER A 545 36.29 15.61 -18.95
N SER A 546 35.03 15.51 -18.51
CA SER A 546 34.22 16.66 -18.19
C SER A 546 34.50 17.11 -16.76
N GLY A 547 34.54 18.42 -16.54
CA GLY A 547 34.46 18.95 -15.17
C GLY A 547 33.14 18.59 -14.50
N LEU A 548 32.96 19.06 -13.27
CA LEU A 548 31.70 18.89 -12.54
C LEU A 548 30.56 19.59 -13.29
N ARG A 549 29.46 18.88 -13.53
CA ARG A 549 28.25 19.37 -14.19
C ARG A 549 27.06 19.21 -13.26
N LEU A 550 26.06 20.07 -13.43
CA LEU A 550 24.79 19.94 -12.71
C LEU A 550 24.10 18.64 -13.11
N ALA A 551 23.58 17.95 -12.12
CA ALA A 551 22.76 16.78 -12.23
C ALA A 551 21.34 17.07 -11.72
N GLU A 552 20.34 16.79 -12.53
CA GLU A 552 18.94 17.05 -12.22
C GLU A 552 18.09 15.84 -12.59
N ARG A 553 17.11 15.54 -11.72
CA ARG A 553 16.17 14.45 -11.94
C ARG A 553 14.81 14.80 -11.34
N VAL A 554 13.76 14.62 -12.12
CA VAL A 554 12.37 14.77 -11.68
C VAL A 554 11.57 13.60 -12.24
N ALA A 555 10.80 12.95 -11.38
CA ALA A 555 9.81 11.97 -11.78
C ALA A 555 8.52 12.21 -11.00
N MET A 556 7.39 12.10 -11.70
CA MET A 556 6.07 12.26 -11.11
C MET A 556 5.16 11.14 -11.58
N SER A 557 4.25 10.69 -10.70
CA SER A 557 3.19 9.78 -11.08
C SER A 557 1.85 10.24 -10.52
N LEU A 558 0.79 9.94 -11.25
CA LEU A 558 -0.60 10.13 -10.84
C LEU A 558 -1.33 8.81 -11.05
N GLY A 559 -1.95 8.30 -9.99
CA GLY A 559 -2.67 7.05 -10.03
C GLY A 559 -4.10 7.20 -9.50
N TYR A 560 -4.97 6.29 -9.93
CA TYR A 560 -6.29 6.10 -9.35
C TYR A 560 -6.50 4.62 -9.04
N ARG A 561 -6.70 4.32 -7.76
CA ARG A 561 -6.94 2.97 -7.28
C ARG A 561 -8.42 2.78 -6.98
N PHE A 562 -9.09 1.97 -7.79
CA PHE A 562 -10.53 1.67 -7.69
C PHE A 562 -10.84 0.81 -6.47
N ASP A 563 -10.00 -0.19 -6.25
CA ASP A 563 -10.04 -1.15 -5.14
C ASP A 563 -8.64 -1.76 -4.92
N PRO A 564 -8.43 -2.64 -3.94
CA PRO A 564 -7.12 -3.24 -3.68
C PRO A 564 -6.48 -3.95 -4.88
N ALA A 565 -7.29 -4.46 -5.83
CA ALA A 565 -6.85 -5.26 -6.96
C ALA A 565 -6.70 -4.45 -8.27
N ARG A 566 -7.34 -3.27 -8.39
CA ARG A 566 -7.44 -2.52 -9.65
C ARG A 566 -6.92 -1.10 -9.53
N GLU A 567 -5.96 -0.76 -10.40
CA GLU A 567 -5.31 0.54 -10.41
C GLU A 567 -4.93 0.95 -11.83
N ILE A 568 -5.05 2.22 -12.15
CA ILE A 568 -4.45 2.84 -13.34
C ILE A 568 -3.51 3.94 -12.88
N SER A 569 -2.39 4.13 -13.58
CA SER A 569 -1.46 5.23 -13.29
C SER A 569 -0.76 5.72 -14.55
N ALA A 570 -0.43 7.00 -14.55
CA ALA A 570 0.43 7.64 -15.52
C ALA A 570 1.65 8.18 -14.80
N SER A 571 2.83 8.08 -15.41
CA SER A 571 4.04 8.68 -14.88
C SER A 571 4.85 9.37 -15.96
N GLY A 572 5.58 10.40 -15.57
CA GLY A 572 6.50 11.12 -16.43
C GLY A 572 7.78 11.46 -15.69
N GLY A 573 8.88 11.55 -16.41
CA GLY A 573 10.17 11.87 -15.82
C GLY A 573 11.10 12.61 -16.79
N TYR A 574 11.98 13.38 -16.20
CA TYR A 574 13.10 14.06 -16.84
C TYR A 574 14.36 13.82 -16.03
N ALA A 575 15.47 13.58 -16.70
CA ALA A 575 16.77 13.63 -16.07
C ALA A 575 17.86 13.98 -17.09
N ASN A 576 18.93 14.63 -16.58
CA ASN A 576 20.18 14.84 -17.31
C ASN A 576 21.33 14.00 -16.76
N VAL A 577 21.01 12.96 -15.98
CA VAL A 577 21.98 12.06 -15.35
C VAL A 577 22.14 10.81 -16.20
N ALA A 578 23.38 10.39 -16.43
CA ALA A 578 23.65 9.18 -17.20
C ALA A 578 23.29 7.92 -16.42
N ALA A 579 22.72 6.94 -17.10
CA ALA A 579 22.51 5.60 -16.60
C ALA A 579 23.23 4.58 -17.50
N PRO A 580 23.60 3.40 -16.96
CA PRO A 580 24.15 2.33 -17.78
C PRO A 580 23.17 1.96 -18.90
N GLY A 581 23.67 1.89 -20.16
CA GLY A 581 22.85 1.53 -21.29
C GLY A 581 22.28 2.67 -22.13
N GLN A 582 22.50 3.90 -21.70
CA GLN A 582 22.06 5.09 -22.43
C GLN A 582 23.12 5.59 -23.43
N SER A 583 22.74 6.51 -24.32
CA SER A 583 23.59 6.99 -25.39
C SER A 583 24.60 8.08 -24.98
N THR A 584 25.37 8.63 -25.90
CA THR A 584 26.72 9.18 -25.71
C THR A 584 26.87 10.71 -25.65
N GLY A 585 25.80 11.49 -25.46
CA GLY A 585 25.90 12.94 -25.54
C GLY A 585 26.56 13.63 -24.34
N SER A 586 27.27 14.74 -24.59
CA SER A 586 27.88 15.58 -23.55
C SER A 586 26.86 16.38 -22.73
N GLU A 587 25.65 16.54 -23.23
CA GLU A 587 24.50 17.19 -22.58
C GLU A 587 23.28 16.24 -22.57
N TYR A 588 23.52 15.01 -22.21
CA TYR A 588 22.51 13.97 -22.26
C TYR A 588 21.28 14.31 -21.39
N LYS A 589 20.12 14.31 -22.02
CA LYS A 589 18.82 14.51 -21.37
C LYS A 589 17.89 13.41 -21.84
N TRP A 590 17.08 12.88 -20.92
CA TRP A 590 16.09 11.89 -21.29
C TRP A 590 14.75 12.18 -20.63
N TYR A 591 13.71 11.81 -21.35
CA TYR A 591 12.32 11.99 -20.96
C TYR A 591 11.63 10.64 -20.99
N THR A 592 10.84 10.37 -19.98
CA THR A 592 10.03 9.16 -19.92
C THR A 592 8.56 9.51 -19.77
N PHE A 593 7.71 8.68 -20.37
CA PHE A 593 6.28 8.68 -20.14
C PHE A 593 5.79 7.25 -20.05
N SER A 594 4.96 6.92 -19.05
CA SER A 594 4.43 5.59 -18.88
C SER A 594 2.96 5.63 -18.49
N LEU A 595 2.20 4.67 -19.05
CA LEU A 595 0.83 4.34 -18.63
C LEU A 595 0.83 2.91 -18.14
N ARG A 596 0.19 2.68 -17.00
CA ARG A 596 0.09 1.36 -16.37
C ARG A 596 -1.33 1.09 -15.92
N ALA A 597 -1.83 -0.12 -16.19
CA ALA A 597 -3.07 -0.64 -15.65
C ALA A 597 -2.80 -1.98 -14.96
N ARG A 598 -3.24 -2.12 -13.71
CA ARG A 598 -3.24 -3.39 -12.97
C ARG A 598 -4.66 -3.87 -12.78
N LEU A 599 -4.91 -5.13 -13.09
CA LEU A 599 -6.20 -5.82 -12.95
C LEU A 599 -5.95 -7.12 -12.17
N GLY A 600 -6.43 -7.18 -10.94
CA GLY A 600 -6.48 -8.39 -10.11
C GLY A 600 -7.84 -9.07 -10.23
N PHE A 601 -7.87 -10.39 -10.06
CA PHE A 601 -9.05 -11.24 -10.21
C PHE A 601 -9.32 -12.07 -8.96
#